data_5a426d25dada2a873dfbb75c56d71e75
#
_entry.id   5a426d25dada2a873dfbb75c56d71e75
#
_cell.length_a   1.000
_cell.length_b   1.000
_cell.length_c   1.000
_cell.angle_alpha   90.00
_cell.angle_beta   90.00
_cell.angle_gamma   90.00
#
_symmetry.space_group_name_H-M   'P 1'
#
loop_
_entity.id
_entity.type
_entity.pdbx_description
1 polymer ?
#
loop_
_entity_poly.entity_id
_entity_poly.type
_entity_poly.pdbx_seq_one_letter_code
_entity_poly.pdbx_strand_id
1 'polypeptide(L)'
;LSFRELLTDFYQVHAEEKIIVAERNGFMSDGLFYFTIDSANYEIIFMEQAVLAYYLFENGYRHVALPIRNREEEWFSDFYGSNYLLYQLSERNLEKESPGKSLAVFHQIGSNYQFEPQTISSYGQWKKLWIDKLTVFEERIVQFTLENETQDNSLLLDALPYIIGVSENAIQYLRETEEEEYRYAEFDQGTIAFLRYSYELQREAIWPDQFVYDHPARDLAEHIRLLFLTNQSDRAITEFLQDYQSTRPLSFFSWRLIYARLLFPLHLFDAIEQYLMQENHREGYQTFKKLLQQQGTYEKRLQNFFEKAGINKEESGLVEVDWL
;
A
#
# COMPACT_ATOMS: atom_id res chain seq x y z
N LEU A 1 -22.91 -17.04 -12.04
CA LEU A 1 -23.67 -15.78 -12.00
C LEU A 1 -22.87 -14.71 -12.70
N SER A 2 -23.53 -13.95 -13.56
CA SER A 2 -22.82 -13.12 -14.52
C SER A 2 -22.80 -11.66 -14.07
N PHE A 3 -21.60 -11.08 -13.95
CA PHE A 3 -21.42 -9.65 -13.78
C PHE A 3 -22.22 -8.81 -14.80
N ARG A 4 -22.51 -9.37 -15.99
CA ARG A 4 -23.39 -8.75 -16.99
C ARG A 4 -24.81 -8.53 -16.48
N GLU A 5 -25.35 -9.44 -15.70
CA GLU A 5 -26.70 -9.33 -15.11
C GLU A 5 -26.73 -8.17 -14.12
N LEU A 6 -25.75 -8.06 -13.24
CA LEU A 6 -25.64 -6.93 -12.32
C LEU A 6 -25.61 -5.59 -13.05
N LEU A 7 -24.80 -5.46 -14.11
CA LEU A 7 -24.73 -4.24 -14.93
C LEU A 7 -26.07 -3.89 -15.55
N THR A 8 -26.78 -4.88 -16.12
CA THR A 8 -28.07 -4.66 -16.79
C THR A 8 -29.17 -4.35 -15.79
N ASP A 9 -29.27 -5.11 -14.71
CA ASP A 9 -30.39 -5.06 -13.76
C ASP A 9 -30.33 -3.83 -12.86
N PHE A 10 -29.14 -3.44 -12.40
CA PHE A 10 -28.98 -2.35 -11.44
C PHE A 10 -28.51 -1.04 -12.06
N TYR A 11 -27.81 -1.06 -13.21
CA TYR A 11 -27.17 0.14 -13.77
C TYR A 11 -27.64 0.50 -15.19
N GLN A 12 -28.44 -0.33 -15.84
CA GLN A 12 -28.84 -0.18 -17.26
C GLN A 12 -27.64 -0.14 -18.23
N VAL A 13 -26.52 -0.75 -17.86
CA VAL A 13 -25.33 -0.82 -18.68
C VAL A 13 -25.33 -2.10 -19.52
N HIS A 14 -25.19 -1.96 -20.83
CA HIS A 14 -25.14 -3.10 -21.76
C HIS A 14 -23.71 -3.54 -21.96
N ALA A 15 -23.29 -4.58 -21.27
CA ALA A 15 -21.93 -5.10 -21.35
C ALA A 15 -21.61 -5.64 -22.76
N GLU A 16 -20.76 -4.93 -23.51
CA GLU A 16 -20.36 -5.27 -24.89
C GLU A 16 -19.22 -6.28 -24.88
N GLU A 17 -18.06 -5.89 -24.39
CA GLU A 17 -16.82 -6.65 -24.46
C GLU A 17 -16.22 -6.85 -23.05
N LYS A 18 -15.65 -8.04 -22.80
CA LYS A 18 -14.84 -8.29 -21.63
C LYS A 18 -13.46 -7.66 -21.79
N ILE A 19 -13.01 -6.99 -20.78
CA ILE A 19 -11.71 -6.33 -20.76
C ILE A 19 -10.92 -6.66 -19.51
N ILE A 20 -9.61 -6.41 -19.56
CA ILE A 20 -8.73 -6.38 -18.38
C ILE A 20 -8.00 -5.06 -18.41
N VAL A 21 -8.13 -4.28 -17.30
CA VAL A 21 -7.42 -3.01 -17.13
C VAL A 21 -6.74 -3.04 -15.78
N ALA A 22 -5.45 -2.76 -15.74
CA ALA A 22 -4.64 -2.77 -14.53
C ALA A 22 -4.96 -3.99 -13.65
N GLU A 23 -4.88 -5.18 -14.24
CA GLU A 23 -5.07 -6.50 -13.62
C GLU A 23 -6.52 -6.82 -13.17
N ARG A 24 -7.50 -5.95 -13.43
CA ARG A 24 -8.91 -6.20 -13.08
C ARG A 24 -9.75 -6.57 -14.30
N ASN A 25 -10.60 -7.57 -14.07
CA ASN A 25 -11.59 -7.98 -15.07
C ASN A 25 -12.79 -7.06 -15.02
N GLY A 26 -13.24 -6.61 -16.18
CA GLY A 26 -14.39 -5.73 -16.33
C GLY A 26 -15.09 -5.88 -17.67
N PHE A 27 -15.96 -4.93 -17.96
CA PHE A 27 -16.67 -4.82 -19.24
C PHE A 27 -16.57 -3.41 -19.80
N MET A 28 -16.53 -3.33 -21.12
CA MET A 28 -16.68 -2.08 -21.86
C MET A 28 -18.14 -1.92 -22.29
N SER A 29 -18.65 -0.71 -22.25
CA SER A 29 -19.93 -0.27 -22.81
C SER A 29 -19.85 1.22 -23.14
N ASP A 30 -20.24 1.58 -24.37
CA ASP A 30 -20.26 2.97 -24.87
C ASP A 30 -18.93 3.73 -24.65
N GLY A 31 -17.80 3.03 -24.78
CA GLY A 31 -16.45 3.60 -24.58
C GLY A 31 -16.04 3.81 -23.13
N LEU A 32 -16.85 3.43 -22.17
CA LEU A 32 -16.56 3.45 -20.73
C LEU A 32 -16.25 2.04 -20.25
N PHE A 33 -15.52 1.95 -19.14
CA PHE A 33 -15.09 0.69 -18.55
C PHE A 33 -15.71 0.51 -17.18
N TYR A 34 -16.23 -0.68 -16.89
CA TYR A 34 -16.99 -0.99 -15.69
C TYR A 34 -16.39 -2.16 -14.93
N PHE A 35 -16.22 -1.99 -13.61
CA PHE A 35 -15.60 -2.97 -12.72
C PHE A 35 -16.39 -3.06 -11.43
N THR A 36 -16.57 -4.27 -10.89
CA THR A 36 -17.23 -4.47 -9.60
C THR A 36 -16.24 -4.85 -8.52
N ILE A 37 -16.58 -4.42 -7.31
CA ILE A 37 -15.95 -4.90 -6.07
C ILE A 37 -17.04 -5.40 -5.14
N ASP A 38 -16.82 -6.56 -4.53
CA ASP A 38 -17.62 -7.03 -3.41
C ASP A 38 -17.26 -6.22 -2.17
N SER A 39 -18.25 -5.57 -1.55
CA SER A 39 -18.01 -4.70 -0.40
C SER A 39 -17.74 -5.49 0.89
N ALA A 40 -18.12 -6.74 0.95
CA ALA A 40 -17.88 -7.66 2.09
C ALA A 40 -18.13 -7.01 3.48
N ASN A 41 -19.12 -6.13 3.61
CA ASN A 41 -19.46 -5.33 4.79
C ASN A 41 -18.46 -4.22 5.15
N TYR A 42 -17.67 -3.74 4.20
CA TYR A 42 -16.72 -2.62 4.37
C TYR A 42 -17.21 -1.31 3.71
N GLU A 43 -18.54 -1.08 3.67
CA GLU A 43 -19.17 0.04 2.96
C GLU A 43 -18.59 1.39 3.39
N ILE A 44 -18.32 1.60 4.68
CA ILE A 44 -17.77 2.86 5.20
C ILE A 44 -16.38 3.13 4.60
N ILE A 45 -15.53 2.10 4.52
CA ILE A 45 -14.19 2.19 3.91
C ILE A 45 -14.32 2.61 2.45
N PHE A 46 -15.16 1.93 1.68
CA PHE A 46 -15.36 2.24 0.27
C PHE A 46 -15.94 3.63 0.05
N MET A 47 -16.80 4.13 0.95
CA MET A 47 -17.34 5.48 0.86
C MET A 47 -16.27 6.56 1.12
N GLU A 48 -15.39 6.37 2.11
CA GLU A 48 -14.26 7.29 2.32
C GLU A 48 -13.31 7.28 1.12
N GLN A 49 -13.00 6.10 0.59
CA GLN A 49 -12.17 5.95 -0.62
C GLN A 49 -12.81 6.57 -1.87
N ALA A 50 -14.14 6.49 -1.99
CA ALA A 50 -14.91 7.12 -3.05
C ALA A 50 -14.75 8.65 -3.04
N VAL A 51 -14.83 9.27 -1.87
CA VAL A 51 -14.67 10.73 -1.73
C VAL A 51 -13.27 11.15 -2.18
N LEU A 52 -12.23 10.39 -1.81
CA LEU A 52 -10.86 10.65 -2.27
C LEU A 52 -10.71 10.47 -3.78
N ALA A 53 -11.40 9.47 -4.37
CA ALA A 53 -11.40 9.26 -5.82
C ALA A 53 -11.98 10.45 -6.58
N TYR A 54 -13.14 10.97 -6.14
CA TYR A 54 -13.75 12.15 -6.74
C TYR A 54 -12.85 13.39 -6.60
N TYR A 55 -12.25 13.59 -5.42
CA TYR A 55 -11.30 14.68 -5.21
C TYR A 55 -10.11 14.60 -6.18
N LEU A 56 -9.49 13.44 -6.34
CA LEU A 56 -8.39 13.24 -7.26
C LEU A 56 -8.81 13.46 -8.72
N PHE A 57 -9.97 12.96 -9.10
CA PHE A 57 -10.51 13.14 -10.45
C PHE A 57 -10.72 14.62 -10.78
N GLU A 58 -11.27 15.41 -9.86
CA GLU A 58 -11.44 16.86 -10.01
C GLU A 58 -10.09 17.59 -10.09
N ASN A 59 -9.05 17.05 -9.48
CA ASN A 59 -7.69 17.58 -9.49
C ASN A 59 -6.80 16.98 -10.61
N GLY A 60 -7.39 16.39 -11.66
CA GLY A 60 -6.71 16.04 -12.90
C GLY A 60 -6.36 14.56 -13.08
N TYR A 61 -6.58 13.70 -12.08
CA TYR A 61 -6.36 12.25 -12.22
C TYR A 61 -7.55 11.58 -12.93
N ARG A 62 -7.70 11.83 -14.25
CA ARG A 62 -8.84 11.34 -15.04
C ARG A 62 -8.91 9.81 -15.19
N HIS A 63 -7.81 9.12 -14.95
CA HIS A 63 -7.70 7.66 -14.95
C HIS A 63 -7.93 7.02 -13.56
N VAL A 64 -8.51 7.76 -12.62
CA VAL A 64 -9.05 7.18 -11.38
C VAL A 64 -10.43 6.61 -11.66
N ALA A 65 -10.66 5.36 -11.26
CA ALA A 65 -11.98 4.74 -11.35
C ALA A 65 -12.92 5.37 -10.32
N LEU A 66 -14.11 5.81 -10.76
CA LEU A 66 -15.08 6.45 -9.89
C LEU A 66 -16.21 5.47 -9.55
N PRO A 67 -16.62 5.35 -8.28
CA PRO A 67 -17.83 4.62 -7.96
C PRO A 67 -19.05 5.35 -8.50
N ILE A 68 -20.02 4.60 -9.00
CA ILE A 68 -21.28 5.14 -9.51
C ILE A 68 -22.47 4.55 -8.78
N ARG A 69 -23.54 5.31 -8.68
CA ARG A 69 -24.79 4.87 -8.07
C ARG A 69 -25.60 4.00 -9.03
N ASN A 70 -26.37 3.09 -8.46
CA ASN A 70 -27.33 2.28 -9.18
C ASN A 70 -28.60 3.09 -9.54
N ARG A 71 -29.57 2.47 -10.17
CA ARG A 71 -30.87 3.10 -10.56
C ARG A 71 -31.70 3.61 -9.39
N GLU A 72 -31.50 3.07 -8.20
CA GLU A 72 -32.18 3.47 -6.98
C GLU A 72 -31.42 4.58 -6.22
N GLU A 73 -30.41 5.16 -6.87
CA GLU A 73 -29.52 6.19 -6.30
C GLU A 73 -28.68 5.70 -5.12
N GLU A 74 -28.52 4.37 -4.98
CA GLU A 74 -27.70 3.74 -3.94
C GLU A 74 -26.30 3.44 -4.46
N TRP A 75 -25.31 3.48 -3.58
CA TRP A 75 -23.93 3.18 -3.91
C TRP A 75 -23.65 1.66 -4.04
N PHE A 76 -24.40 0.88 -3.27
CA PHE A 76 -24.23 -0.56 -3.24
C PHE A 76 -25.46 -1.26 -3.81
N SER A 77 -25.24 -2.39 -4.46
CA SER A 77 -26.30 -3.23 -5.02
C SER A 77 -26.22 -4.60 -4.38
N ASP A 78 -27.29 -5.03 -3.70
CA ASP A 78 -27.40 -6.42 -3.23
C ASP A 78 -27.66 -7.32 -4.45
N PHE A 79 -26.73 -8.20 -4.70
CA PHE A 79 -26.81 -9.15 -5.79
C PHE A 79 -26.48 -10.54 -5.27
N TYR A 80 -27.52 -11.39 -5.13
CA TYR A 80 -27.43 -12.74 -4.58
C TYR A 80 -26.82 -12.81 -3.17
N GLY A 81 -27.13 -11.84 -2.32
CA GLY A 81 -26.71 -11.82 -0.91
C GLY A 81 -25.30 -11.30 -0.67
N SER A 82 -24.68 -10.71 -1.71
CA SER A 82 -23.45 -9.92 -1.59
C SER A 82 -23.70 -8.49 -2.06
N ASN A 83 -23.11 -7.53 -1.37
CA ASN A 83 -23.17 -6.12 -1.73
C ASN A 83 -22.02 -5.76 -2.67
N TYR A 84 -22.35 -5.21 -3.84
CA TYR A 84 -21.37 -4.80 -4.85
C TYR A 84 -21.37 -3.28 -5.04
N LEU A 85 -20.17 -2.74 -5.14
CA LEU A 85 -19.91 -1.37 -5.61
C LEU A 85 -19.46 -1.45 -7.07
N LEU A 86 -20.01 -0.57 -7.93
CA LEU A 86 -19.59 -0.47 -9.32
C LEU A 86 -18.68 0.72 -9.53
N TYR A 87 -17.51 0.48 -10.09
CA TYR A 87 -16.60 1.51 -10.56
C TYR A 87 -16.74 1.72 -12.07
N GLN A 88 -16.71 2.99 -12.48
CA GLN A 88 -16.62 3.42 -13.86
C GLN A 88 -15.27 4.10 -14.10
N LEU A 89 -14.59 3.74 -15.16
CA LEU A 89 -13.37 4.37 -15.62
C LEU A 89 -13.64 5.00 -16.99
N SER A 90 -13.43 6.31 -17.11
CA SER A 90 -13.67 7.07 -18.34
C SER A 90 -12.44 7.16 -19.24
N GLU A 91 -11.25 7.22 -18.65
CA GLU A 91 -9.99 7.38 -19.36
C GLU A 91 -8.94 6.41 -18.81
N ARG A 92 -8.01 5.97 -19.67
CA ARG A 92 -6.85 5.18 -19.27
C ARG A 92 -5.59 6.02 -19.37
N ASN A 93 -4.68 5.86 -18.41
CA ASN A 93 -3.37 6.49 -18.47
C ASN A 93 -2.47 5.73 -19.47
N LEU A 94 -2.03 6.42 -20.49
CA LEU A 94 -1.09 5.90 -21.50
C LEU A 94 0.28 6.60 -21.40
N GLU A 95 0.39 7.63 -20.57
CA GLU A 95 1.61 8.39 -20.37
C GLU A 95 2.52 7.71 -19.33
N LYS A 96 3.82 7.81 -19.52
CA LYS A 96 4.81 7.28 -18.60
C LYS A 96 5.68 8.44 -18.09
N GLU A 97 5.32 8.94 -16.93
CA GLU A 97 6.18 9.85 -16.19
C GLU A 97 7.17 9.10 -15.28
N SER A 98 8.19 9.83 -14.81
CA SER A 98 9.09 9.31 -13.77
C SER A 98 8.28 8.93 -12.51
N PRO A 99 8.47 7.72 -11.96
CA PRO A 99 7.74 7.27 -10.77
C PRO A 99 7.90 8.21 -9.57
N GLY A 100 9.09 8.75 -9.35
CA GLY A 100 9.36 9.68 -8.25
C GLY A 100 8.58 11.00 -8.41
N LYS A 101 8.61 11.57 -9.60
CA LYS A 101 7.90 12.83 -9.88
C LYS A 101 6.39 12.66 -9.82
N SER A 102 5.84 11.60 -10.44
CA SER A 102 4.41 11.31 -10.39
C SER A 102 3.91 11.15 -8.95
N LEU A 103 4.68 10.43 -8.12
CA LEU A 103 4.33 10.23 -6.71
C LEU A 103 4.40 11.54 -5.91
N ALA A 104 5.40 12.39 -6.17
CA ALA A 104 5.52 13.69 -5.51
C ALA A 104 4.34 14.62 -5.83
N VAL A 105 3.92 14.67 -7.10
CA VAL A 105 2.74 15.45 -7.53
C VAL A 105 1.46 14.89 -6.91
N PHE A 106 1.30 13.57 -6.89
CA PHE A 106 0.17 12.90 -6.25
C PHE A 106 0.06 13.26 -4.76
N HIS A 107 1.17 13.16 -4.03
CA HIS A 107 1.22 13.52 -2.61
C HIS A 107 1.00 15.03 -2.39
N GLN A 108 1.47 15.89 -3.28
CA GLN A 108 1.23 17.33 -3.19
C GLN A 108 -0.26 17.65 -3.35
N ILE A 109 -0.95 17.02 -4.29
CA ILE A 109 -2.40 17.17 -4.47
C ILE A 109 -3.13 16.55 -3.27
N GLY A 110 -2.76 15.34 -2.87
CA GLY A 110 -3.40 14.64 -1.75
C GLY A 110 -3.27 15.36 -0.42
N SER A 111 -2.16 16.09 -0.17
CA SER A 111 -1.98 16.87 1.06
C SER A 111 -2.82 18.17 1.12
N ASN A 112 -3.36 18.61 -0.01
CA ASN A 112 -4.33 19.72 -0.03
C ASN A 112 -5.77 19.29 0.27
N TYR A 113 -6.01 17.98 0.43
CA TYR A 113 -7.31 17.47 0.87
C TYR A 113 -7.56 17.84 2.33
N GLN A 114 -8.66 18.57 2.57
CA GLN A 114 -8.89 19.23 3.86
C GLN A 114 -9.56 18.35 4.93
N PHE A 115 -10.08 17.20 4.54
CA PHE A 115 -10.89 16.35 5.43
C PHE A 115 -10.16 15.03 5.66
N GLU A 116 -9.56 14.87 6.83
CA GLU A 116 -8.94 13.60 7.18
C GLU A 116 -10.00 12.50 7.31
N PRO A 117 -9.89 11.40 6.53
CA PRO A 117 -10.78 10.26 6.68
C PRO A 117 -10.64 9.62 8.06
N GLN A 118 -11.72 9.04 8.58
CA GLN A 118 -11.73 8.47 9.93
C GLN A 118 -11.34 6.98 9.95
N THR A 119 -11.78 6.24 8.94
CA THR A 119 -11.62 4.77 8.90
C THR A 119 -10.36 4.34 8.18
N ILE A 120 -10.03 5.03 7.08
CA ILE A 120 -8.85 4.69 6.25
C ILE A 120 -7.60 5.49 6.59
N SER A 121 -7.64 6.35 7.63
CA SER A 121 -6.46 7.07 8.10
C SER A 121 -5.57 6.17 8.96
N SER A 122 -4.28 6.12 8.61
CA SER A 122 -3.21 5.58 9.45
C SER A 122 -2.15 6.63 9.80
N TYR A 123 -2.41 7.89 9.45
CA TYR A 123 -1.52 9.01 9.74
C TYR A 123 -1.28 9.17 11.25
N GLY A 124 -0.01 9.16 11.65
CA GLY A 124 0.40 9.23 13.05
C GLY A 124 0.07 8.00 13.90
N GLN A 125 -0.38 6.89 13.29
CA GLN A 125 -0.83 5.69 14.02
C GLN A 125 0.11 4.48 13.87
N TRP A 126 1.21 4.59 13.15
CA TRP A 126 2.04 3.42 12.80
C TRP A 126 2.52 2.65 14.01
N LYS A 127 2.95 3.33 15.07
CA LYS A 127 3.41 2.67 16.31
C LYS A 127 2.34 1.74 16.89
N LYS A 128 1.12 2.27 17.06
CA LYS A 128 -0.01 1.47 17.55
C LYS A 128 -0.33 0.32 16.60
N LEU A 129 -0.48 0.62 15.31
CA LEU A 129 -0.82 -0.38 14.29
C LEU A 129 0.22 -1.51 14.19
N TRP A 130 1.51 -1.19 14.37
CA TRP A 130 2.57 -2.20 14.33
C TRP A 130 2.59 -3.06 15.58
N ILE A 131 2.35 -2.49 16.76
CA ILE A 131 2.22 -3.24 18.02
C ILE A 131 1.01 -4.17 17.91
N ASP A 132 -0.15 -3.65 17.51
CA ASP A 132 -1.38 -4.45 17.36
C ASP A 132 -1.17 -5.58 16.34
N LYS A 133 -0.54 -5.27 15.18
CA LYS A 133 -0.23 -6.27 14.14
C LYS A 133 0.69 -7.36 14.69
N LEU A 134 1.74 -7.01 15.42
CA LEU A 134 2.68 -7.97 15.99
C LEU A 134 1.99 -8.90 16.99
N THR A 135 1.17 -8.34 17.89
CA THR A 135 0.42 -9.12 18.90
C THR A 135 -0.53 -10.12 18.24
N VAL A 136 -1.35 -9.66 17.30
CA VAL A 136 -2.30 -10.54 16.57
C VAL A 136 -1.55 -11.61 15.75
N PHE A 137 -0.39 -11.26 15.22
CA PHE A 137 0.43 -12.15 14.42
C PHE A 137 1.00 -13.31 15.26
N GLU A 138 1.55 -13.02 16.44
CA GLU A 138 2.05 -14.05 17.36
C GLU A 138 0.95 -15.03 17.75
N GLU A 139 -0.21 -14.53 18.14
CA GLU A 139 -1.36 -15.35 18.53
C GLU A 139 -1.81 -16.27 17.38
N ARG A 140 -1.94 -15.72 16.16
CA ARG A 140 -2.36 -16.47 14.98
C ARG A 140 -1.39 -17.56 14.58
N ILE A 141 -0.08 -17.31 14.62
CA ILE A 141 0.92 -18.32 14.28
C ILE A 141 0.87 -19.48 15.29
N VAL A 142 0.84 -19.17 16.58
CA VAL A 142 0.77 -20.19 17.62
C VAL A 142 -0.48 -21.04 17.44
N GLN A 143 -1.64 -20.43 17.24
CA GLN A 143 -2.89 -21.17 17.03
C GLN A 143 -2.82 -22.03 15.76
N PHE A 144 -2.39 -21.48 14.62
CA PHE A 144 -2.30 -22.21 13.36
C PHE A 144 -1.37 -23.42 13.45
N THR A 145 -0.24 -23.29 14.13
CA THR A 145 0.73 -24.39 14.28
C THR A 145 0.24 -25.50 15.22
N LEU A 146 -0.57 -25.17 16.21
CA LEU A 146 -1.22 -26.16 17.07
C LEU A 146 -2.31 -26.96 16.34
N GLU A 147 -3.02 -26.32 15.41
CA GLU A 147 -4.08 -26.96 14.62
C GLU A 147 -3.57 -27.77 13.43
N ASN A 148 -2.37 -27.46 12.92
CA ASN A 148 -1.80 -28.02 11.70
C ASN A 148 -0.36 -28.49 11.96
N GLU A 149 -0.16 -29.71 12.43
CA GLU A 149 1.16 -30.30 12.58
C GLU A 149 1.74 -30.74 11.23
N THR A 150 2.42 -29.81 10.53
CA THR A 150 3.12 -30.09 9.27
C THR A 150 4.58 -29.67 9.34
N GLN A 151 5.43 -30.31 8.51
CA GLN A 151 6.86 -29.97 8.42
C GLN A 151 7.09 -28.53 7.92
N ASP A 152 6.16 -27.97 7.17
CA ASP A 152 6.20 -26.59 6.66
C ASP A 152 6.04 -25.56 7.78
N ASN A 153 5.35 -25.92 8.87
CA ASN A 153 5.12 -25.03 10.03
C ASN A 153 6.39 -24.83 10.87
N SER A 154 7.37 -25.75 10.80
CA SER A 154 8.65 -25.60 11.54
C SER A 154 9.40 -24.35 11.11
N LEU A 155 9.45 -24.06 9.80
CA LEU A 155 10.12 -22.85 9.29
C LEU A 155 9.46 -21.56 9.81
N LEU A 156 8.14 -21.57 9.94
CA LEU A 156 7.40 -20.42 10.47
C LEU A 156 7.74 -20.17 11.93
N LEU A 157 7.76 -21.23 12.75
CA LEU A 157 8.12 -21.16 14.17
C LEU A 157 9.59 -20.75 14.37
N ASP A 158 10.50 -21.29 13.55
CA ASP A 158 11.92 -20.96 13.60
C ASP A 158 12.21 -19.51 13.22
N ALA A 159 11.41 -18.93 12.29
CA ALA A 159 11.54 -17.55 11.86
C ALA A 159 10.86 -16.54 12.80
N LEU A 160 9.91 -16.98 13.62
CA LEU A 160 9.08 -16.09 14.45
C LEU A 160 9.91 -15.21 15.41
N PRO A 161 10.90 -15.71 16.20
CA PRO A 161 11.70 -14.87 17.09
C PRO A 161 12.47 -13.78 16.35
N TYR A 162 12.96 -14.09 15.13
CA TYR A 162 13.64 -13.13 14.28
C TYR A 162 12.68 -12.02 13.83
N ILE A 163 11.49 -12.36 13.31
CA ILE A 163 10.49 -11.40 12.85
C ILE A 163 10.03 -10.48 13.99
N ILE A 164 9.80 -11.05 15.18
CA ILE A 164 9.46 -10.28 16.38
C ILE A 164 10.59 -9.29 16.71
N GLY A 165 11.84 -9.75 16.81
CA GLY A 165 12.96 -8.90 17.20
C GLY A 165 13.19 -7.74 16.21
N VAL A 166 13.12 -7.99 14.90
CA VAL A 166 13.22 -6.92 13.89
C VAL A 166 12.05 -5.94 13.99
N SER A 167 10.84 -6.44 14.25
CA SER A 167 9.65 -5.60 14.41
C SER A 167 9.74 -4.70 15.64
N GLU A 168 10.18 -5.24 16.77
CA GLU A 168 10.37 -4.46 18.01
C GLU A 168 11.43 -3.36 17.84
N ASN A 169 12.54 -3.66 17.14
CA ASN A 169 13.55 -2.67 16.80
C ASN A 169 13.00 -1.56 15.90
N ALA A 170 12.18 -1.91 14.90
CA ALA A 170 11.53 -0.92 14.04
C ALA A 170 10.54 -0.04 14.83
N ILE A 171 9.78 -0.62 15.75
CA ILE A 171 8.85 0.10 16.64
C ILE A 171 9.63 1.04 17.56
N GLN A 172 10.76 0.59 18.11
CA GLN A 172 11.61 1.42 18.95
C GLN A 172 12.19 2.61 18.16
N TYR A 173 12.71 2.37 16.96
CA TYR A 173 13.22 3.42 16.08
C TYR A 173 12.14 4.45 15.72
N LEU A 174 10.91 3.99 15.45
CA LEU A 174 9.76 4.86 15.18
C LEU A 174 9.41 5.72 16.41
N ARG A 175 9.41 5.13 17.59
CA ARG A 175 9.16 5.85 18.85
C ARG A 175 10.17 6.98 19.06
N GLU A 176 11.45 6.70 18.87
CA GLU A 176 12.52 7.72 18.97
C GLU A 176 12.35 8.82 17.91
N THR A 177 11.86 8.45 16.71
CA THR A 177 11.55 9.41 15.65
C THR A 177 10.41 10.35 16.04
N GLU A 178 9.34 9.83 16.66
CA GLU A 178 8.19 10.62 17.10
C GLU A 178 8.52 11.56 18.28
N GLU A 179 9.45 11.18 19.15
CA GLU A 179 9.91 12.01 20.26
C GLU A 179 10.71 13.24 19.78
N GLU A 180 11.17 13.27 18.55
CA GLU A 180 11.88 14.41 17.94
C GLU A 180 10.96 15.37 17.17
N GLU A 181 9.75 15.65 17.65
CA GLU A 181 8.70 16.48 17.00
C GLU A 181 9.19 17.86 16.53
N TYR A 182 10.21 18.45 17.18
CA TYR A 182 10.76 19.76 16.77
C TYR A 182 11.36 19.78 15.35
N ARG A 183 11.50 18.62 14.71
CA ARG A 183 11.99 18.48 13.33
C ARG A 183 10.88 18.22 12.29
N TYR A 184 9.61 18.28 12.74
CA TYR A 184 8.46 18.20 11.86
C TYR A 184 8.39 19.42 10.94
N ALA A 185 8.12 19.20 9.66
CA ALA A 185 8.02 20.24 8.65
C ALA A 185 6.62 20.25 7.99
N GLU A 186 6.29 21.33 7.28
CA GLU A 186 5.03 21.45 6.54
C GLU A 186 4.80 20.29 5.56
N PHE A 187 5.88 19.69 5.05
CA PHE A 187 5.81 18.56 4.12
C PHE A 187 5.44 17.23 4.78
N ASP A 188 5.42 17.17 6.11
CA ASP A 188 5.11 15.95 6.87
C ASP A 188 3.62 15.75 7.17
N GLN A 189 2.77 16.67 6.70
CA GLN A 189 1.32 16.51 6.81
C GLN A 189 0.82 15.29 6.03
N GLY A 190 -0.31 14.73 6.48
CA GLY A 190 -0.95 13.59 5.84
C GLY A 190 -1.37 13.87 4.40
N THR A 191 -1.45 12.83 3.62
CA THR A 191 -1.83 12.86 2.21
C THR A 191 -2.64 11.63 1.82
N ILE A 192 -3.25 11.66 0.64
CA ILE A 192 -3.76 10.44 0.01
C ILE A 192 -2.54 9.58 -0.36
N ALA A 193 -2.56 8.33 0.02
CA ALA A 193 -1.52 7.34 -0.19
C ALA A 193 -2.14 5.99 -0.59
N PHE A 194 -1.31 4.99 -0.86
CA PHE A 194 -1.76 3.65 -1.22
C PHE A 194 -1.54 2.65 -0.08
N LEU A 195 -2.36 1.61 -0.03
CA LEU A 195 -2.17 0.49 0.91
C LEU A 195 -0.78 -0.13 0.77
N ARG A 196 -0.37 -0.39 -0.48
CA ARG A 196 0.94 -0.92 -0.88
C ARG A 196 1.31 -0.34 -2.23
N TYR A 197 2.04 0.77 -2.26
CA TYR A 197 2.44 1.40 -3.51
C TYR A 197 3.42 0.53 -4.30
N SER A 198 3.00 0.13 -5.50
CA SER A 198 3.77 -0.69 -6.45
C SER A 198 3.58 -0.22 -7.90
N TYR A 199 3.89 1.04 -8.17
CA TYR A 199 3.70 1.69 -9.46
C TYR A 199 2.23 1.92 -9.88
N GLU A 200 1.29 2.10 -8.95
CA GLU A 200 -0.13 2.34 -9.25
C GLU A 200 -0.33 3.56 -10.16
N LEU A 201 0.47 4.62 -9.98
CA LEU A 201 0.40 5.85 -10.81
C LEU A 201 0.92 5.66 -12.24
N GLN A 202 1.67 4.60 -12.52
CA GLN A 202 2.14 4.24 -13.85
C GLN A 202 1.26 3.21 -14.56
N ARG A 203 0.18 2.76 -13.90
CA ARG A 203 -0.80 1.83 -14.46
C ARG A 203 -1.83 2.56 -15.31
N GLU A 204 -2.56 1.83 -16.13
CA GLU A 204 -3.65 2.37 -16.96
C GLU A 204 -4.80 2.96 -16.14
N ALA A 205 -5.01 2.47 -14.91
CA ALA A 205 -6.06 2.93 -14.00
C ALA A 205 -5.58 2.95 -12.57
N ILE A 206 -6.10 3.90 -11.79
CA ILE A 206 -5.93 3.98 -10.34
C ILE A 206 -7.22 3.47 -9.67
N TRP A 207 -7.05 2.53 -8.75
CA TRP A 207 -8.16 1.89 -8.05
C TRP A 207 -8.37 2.49 -6.66
N PRO A 208 -9.54 3.07 -6.36
CA PRO A 208 -9.79 3.74 -5.09
C PRO A 208 -9.74 2.84 -3.86
N ASP A 209 -10.06 1.56 -3.99
CA ASP A 209 -9.97 0.58 -2.91
C ASP A 209 -8.55 0.32 -2.41
N GLN A 210 -7.55 0.91 -3.08
CA GLN A 210 -6.17 0.94 -2.63
C GLN A 210 -5.82 2.22 -1.86
N PHE A 211 -6.74 3.18 -1.72
CA PHE A 211 -6.45 4.44 -1.04
C PHE A 211 -6.49 4.31 0.48
N VAL A 212 -5.55 5.00 1.11
CA VAL A 212 -5.49 5.30 2.54
C VAL A 212 -5.11 6.75 2.71
N TYR A 213 -5.27 7.29 3.91
CA TYR A 213 -4.72 8.58 4.28
C TYR A 213 -3.56 8.38 5.24
N ASP A 214 -2.36 8.84 4.85
CA ASP A 214 -1.16 8.56 5.64
C ASP A 214 -0.04 9.59 5.37
N HIS A 215 1.08 9.45 6.06
CA HIS A 215 2.31 10.18 5.76
C HIS A 215 2.90 9.75 4.41
N PRO A 216 3.42 10.66 3.58
CA PRO A 216 4.04 10.34 2.28
C PRO A 216 5.15 9.27 2.35
N ALA A 217 5.85 9.18 3.46
CA ALA A 217 6.88 8.17 3.71
C ALA A 217 6.38 6.73 3.54
N ARG A 218 5.06 6.49 3.64
CA ARG A 218 4.44 5.19 3.41
C ARG A 218 4.75 4.69 2.00
N ASP A 219 4.34 5.42 1.00
CA ASP A 219 4.47 5.00 -0.40
C ASP A 219 5.93 5.00 -0.86
N LEU A 220 6.73 5.95 -0.36
CA LEU A 220 8.17 5.98 -0.61
C LEU A 220 8.85 4.71 -0.10
N ALA A 221 8.57 4.31 1.12
CA ALA A 221 9.13 3.10 1.70
C ALA A 221 8.64 1.82 0.99
N GLU A 222 7.35 1.75 0.58
CA GLU A 222 6.83 0.61 -0.17
C GLU A 222 7.53 0.49 -1.54
N HIS A 223 7.72 1.61 -2.24
CA HIS A 223 8.44 1.61 -3.51
C HIS A 223 9.90 1.19 -3.36
N ILE A 224 10.61 1.72 -2.37
CA ILE A 224 12.00 1.35 -2.09
C ILE A 224 12.09 -0.13 -1.69
N ARG A 225 11.16 -0.63 -0.87
CA ARG A 225 11.06 -2.05 -0.53
C ARG A 225 10.89 -2.91 -1.77
N LEU A 226 10.03 -2.52 -2.70
CA LEU A 226 9.85 -3.21 -3.97
C LEU A 226 11.18 -3.25 -4.77
N LEU A 227 11.91 -2.13 -4.85
CA LEU A 227 13.22 -2.07 -5.51
C LEU A 227 14.24 -2.98 -4.82
N PHE A 228 14.22 -3.08 -3.49
CA PHE A 228 15.06 -4.01 -2.73
C PHE A 228 14.73 -5.47 -3.07
N LEU A 229 13.47 -5.85 -2.98
CA LEU A 229 13.01 -7.24 -3.19
C LEU A 229 13.16 -7.70 -4.65
N THR A 230 13.10 -6.77 -5.60
CA THR A 230 13.34 -7.06 -7.03
C THR A 230 14.80 -6.88 -7.43
N ASN A 231 15.67 -6.66 -6.47
CA ASN A 231 17.13 -6.50 -6.65
C ASN A 231 17.51 -5.41 -7.67
N GLN A 232 16.77 -4.30 -7.68
CA GLN A 232 17.13 -3.14 -8.49
C GLN A 232 18.38 -2.46 -7.95
N SER A 233 19.09 -1.72 -8.80
CA SER A 233 20.34 -1.04 -8.41
C SER A 233 20.10 0.08 -7.40
N ASP A 234 21.11 0.42 -6.59
CA ASP A 234 21.04 1.58 -5.68
C ASP A 234 20.85 2.89 -6.46
N ARG A 235 21.35 2.95 -7.69
CA ARG A 235 21.12 4.07 -8.61
C ARG A 235 19.63 4.28 -8.90
N ALA A 236 18.85 3.22 -9.09
CA ALA A 236 17.40 3.34 -9.33
C ALA A 236 16.68 3.95 -8.13
N ILE A 237 17.13 3.65 -6.91
CA ILE A 237 16.60 4.23 -5.67
C ILE A 237 16.97 5.71 -5.59
N THR A 238 18.23 6.05 -5.86
CA THR A 238 18.71 7.43 -5.83
C THR A 238 17.97 8.29 -6.86
N GLU A 239 17.81 7.82 -8.09
CA GLU A 239 17.07 8.51 -9.15
C GLU A 239 15.60 8.72 -8.76
N PHE A 240 14.93 7.69 -8.23
CA PHE A 240 13.54 7.80 -7.74
C PHE A 240 13.39 8.88 -6.64
N LEU A 241 14.29 8.86 -5.65
CA LEU A 241 14.27 9.82 -4.54
C LEU A 241 14.62 11.23 -4.98
N GLN A 242 15.57 11.40 -5.90
CA GLN A 242 15.91 12.70 -6.49
C GLN A 242 14.75 13.28 -7.29
N ASP A 243 14.10 12.47 -8.12
CA ASP A 243 12.92 12.86 -8.87
C ASP A 243 11.77 13.29 -7.95
N TYR A 244 11.51 12.53 -6.87
CA TYR A 244 10.54 12.89 -5.86
C TYR A 244 10.88 14.24 -5.21
N GLN A 245 12.10 14.38 -4.72
CA GLN A 245 12.55 15.59 -4.00
C GLN A 245 12.66 16.83 -4.89
N SER A 246 12.74 16.66 -6.21
CA SER A 246 12.69 17.80 -7.15
C SER A 246 11.37 18.56 -7.09
N THR A 247 10.28 17.92 -6.64
CA THR A 247 8.94 18.48 -6.53
C THR A 247 8.52 18.65 -5.06
N ARG A 248 8.78 17.65 -4.21
CA ARG A 248 8.40 17.63 -2.79
C ARG A 248 9.61 17.23 -1.94
N PRO A 249 10.26 18.20 -1.26
CA PRO A 249 11.39 17.91 -0.38
C PRO A 249 11.01 16.95 0.76
N LEU A 250 11.98 16.17 1.21
CA LEU A 250 11.84 15.29 2.38
C LEU A 250 12.50 15.95 3.59
N SER A 251 11.74 16.06 4.69
CA SER A 251 12.24 16.53 5.98
C SER A 251 13.11 15.46 6.65
N PHE A 252 13.82 15.84 7.70
CA PHE A 252 14.50 14.92 8.59
C PHE A 252 13.52 13.85 9.14
N PHE A 253 12.32 14.28 9.53
CA PHE A 253 11.27 13.38 10.04
C PHE A 253 10.79 12.40 8.97
N SER A 254 10.53 12.88 7.74
CA SER A 254 10.18 12.02 6.59
C SER A 254 11.23 10.93 6.34
N TRP A 255 12.51 11.26 6.38
CA TRP A 255 13.60 10.30 6.18
C TRP A 255 13.63 9.22 7.26
N ARG A 256 13.46 9.60 8.51
CA ARG A 256 13.38 8.64 9.61
C ARG A 256 12.16 7.74 9.51
N LEU A 257 11.01 8.28 9.10
CA LEU A 257 9.81 7.49 8.87
C LEU A 257 9.98 6.48 7.74
N ILE A 258 10.61 6.88 6.61
CA ILE A 258 10.94 5.96 5.52
C ILE A 258 11.79 4.81 6.04
N TYR A 259 12.86 5.13 6.78
CA TYR A 259 13.76 4.12 7.32
C TYR A 259 13.08 3.18 8.34
N ALA A 260 12.31 3.73 9.29
CA ALA A 260 11.52 2.95 10.24
C ALA A 260 10.58 1.96 9.53
N ARG A 261 9.92 2.42 8.45
CA ARG A 261 9.00 1.58 7.69
C ARG A 261 9.73 0.52 6.87
N LEU A 262 10.92 0.79 6.38
CA LEU A 262 11.76 -0.21 5.72
C LEU A 262 12.27 -1.26 6.70
N LEU A 263 12.61 -0.88 7.94
CA LEU A 263 12.99 -1.80 9.02
C LEU A 263 11.84 -2.75 9.39
N PHE A 264 10.60 -2.24 9.49
CA PHE A 264 9.45 -3.08 9.82
C PHE A 264 9.17 -4.09 8.70
N PRO A 265 9.23 -5.42 8.95
CA PRO A 265 9.30 -6.45 7.93
C PRO A 265 7.93 -6.78 7.31
N LEU A 266 7.21 -5.77 6.80
CA LEU A 266 5.85 -5.89 6.24
C LEU A 266 5.74 -6.99 5.18
N HIS A 267 6.74 -7.13 4.32
CA HIS A 267 6.76 -8.15 3.27
C HIS A 267 6.75 -9.58 3.81
N LEU A 268 7.34 -9.81 4.99
CA LEU A 268 7.27 -11.12 5.67
C LEU A 268 5.89 -11.32 6.30
N PHE A 269 5.33 -10.29 6.95
CA PHE A 269 3.96 -10.35 7.47
C PHE A 269 2.94 -10.65 6.36
N ASP A 270 3.01 -9.93 5.24
CA ASP A 270 2.08 -10.11 4.12
C ASP A 270 2.19 -11.54 3.53
N ALA A 271 3.41 -12.09 3.41
CA ALA A 271 3.61 -13.45 2.93
C ALA A 271 3.07 -14.52 3.88
N ILE A 272 3.22 -14.30 5.19
CA ILE A 272 2.70 -15.22 6.20
C ILE A 272 1.16 -15.13 6.26
N GLU A 273 0.59 -13.94 6.20
CA GLU A 273 -0.87 -13.77 6.13
C GLU A 273 -1.45 -14.49 4.90
N GLN A 274 -0.81 -14.39 3.74
CA GLN A 274 -1.19 -15.16 2.56
C GLN A 274 -1.10 -16.66 2.80
N TYR A 275 -0.03 -17.14 3.46
CA TYR A 275 0.12 -18.55 3.81
C TYR A 275 -0.99 -19.04 4.74
N LEU A 276 -1.37 -18.25 5.74
CA LEU A 276 -2.39 -18.61 6.72
C LEU A 276 -3.83 -18.57 6.15
N MET A 277 -4.09 -17.72 5.13
CA MET A 277 -5.44 -17.49 4.58
C MET A 277 -5.79 -18.33 3.35
N GLN A 278 -4.80 -18.87 2.62
CA GLN A 278 -5.05 -19.56 1.36
C GLN A 278 -5.46 -21.03 1.58
N GLU A 279 -6.46 -21.50 0.82
CA GLU A 279 -6.77 -22.92 0.72
C GLU A 279 -5.59 -23.74 0.16
N ASN A 280 -4.74 -23.11 -0.65
CA ASN A 280 -3.49 -23.69 -1.15
C ASN A 280 -2.28 -23.12 -0.39
N HIS A 281 -2.04 -23.62 0.80
CA HIS A 281 -0.92 -23.23 1.66
C HIS A 281 0.47 -23.35 1.01
N ARG A 282 0.61 -24.18 -0.03
CA ARG A 282 1.92 -24.43 -0.68
C ARG A 282 2.51 -23.21 -1.36
N GLU A 283 1.70 -22.41 -2.03
CA GLU A 283 2.18 -21.21 -2.74
C GLU A 283 2.60 -20.11 -1.75
N GLY A 284 1.78 -19.85 -0.73
CA GLY A 284 2.11 -18.92 0.35
C GLY A 284 3.39 -19.31 1.08
N TYR A 285 3.56 -20.61 1.39
CA TYR A 285 4.78 -21.14 1.98
C TYR A 285 6.03 -20.88 1.13
N GLN A 286 5.96 -21.14 -0.18
CA GLN A 286 7.09 -20.92 -1.08
C GLN A 286 7.46 -19.44 -1.17
N THR A 287 6.46 -18.55 -1.19
CA THR A 287 6.66 -17.10 -1.17
C THR A 287 7.34 -16.66 0.12
N PHE A 288 6.83 -17.08 1.27
CA PHE A 288 7.45 -16.79 2.58
C PHE A 288 8.90 -17.29 2.65
N LYS A 289 9.14 -18.55 2.30
CA LYS A 289 10.47 -19.15 2.30
C LYS A 289 11.47 -18.38 1.42
N LYS A 290 11.05 -17.97 0.22
CA LYS A 290 11.85 -17.17 -0.70
C LYS A 290 12.21 -15.81 -0.08
N LEU A 291 11.24 -15.11 0.48
CA LEU A 291 11.44 -13.80 1.10
C LEU A 291 12.35 -13.89 2.32
N LEU A 292 12.18 -14.92 3.15
CA LEU A 292 13.05 -15.16 4.30
C LEU A 292 14.51 -15.42 3.87
N GLN A 293 14.72 -16.17 2.79
CA GLN A 293 16.06 -16.38 2.23
C GLN A 293 16.70 -15.08 1.67
N GLN A 294 15.88 -14.16 1.19
CA GLN A 294 16.34 -12.86 0.67
C GLN A 294 16.56 -11.83 1.78
N GLN A 295 16.10 -12.10 3.00
CA GLN A 295 16.09 -11.11 4.10
C GLN A 295 17.49 -10.60 4.44
N GLY A 296 18.52 -11.45 4.48
CA GLY A 296 19.89 -11.01 4.72
C GLY A 296 20.44 -10.07 3.62
N THR A 297 19.95 -10.20 2.37
CA THR A 297 20.29 -9.26 1.29
C THR A 297 19.53 -7.95 1.46
N TYR A 298 18.27 -8.02 1.86
CA TYR A 298 17.43 -6.86 2.17
C TYR A 298 18.06 -6.02 3.30
N GLU A 299 18.48 -6.64 4.40
CA GLU A 299 19.16 -5.99 5.53
C GLU A 299 20.46 -5.31 5.13
N LYS A 300 21.29 -5.98 4.32
CA LYS A 300 22.51 -5.35 3.77
C LYS A 300 22.23 -4.09 2.95
N ARG A 301 21.05 -3.96 2.38
CA ARG A 301 20.65 -2.73 1.67
C ARG A 301 20.19 -1.62 2.61
N LEU A 302 19.70 -1.97 3.80
CA LEU A 302 19.38 -1.02 4.85
C LEU A 302 20.65 -0.45 5.50
N GLN A 303 21.75 -1.22 5.51
CA GLN A 303 23.04 -0.69 5.93
C GLN A 303 23.48 0.45 5.01
N ASN A 304 23.87 1.57 5.60
CA ASN A 304 24.24 2.79 4.88
C ASN A 304 23.13 3.29 3.91
N PHE A 305 21.87 3.09 4.30
CA PHE A 305 20.72 3.49 3.47
C PHE A 305 20.74 4.99 3.13
N PHE A 306 20.99 5.84 4.11
CA PHE A 306 20.99 7.29 3.90
C PHE A 306 22.12 7.74 2.96
N GLU A 307 23.31 7.16 3.09
CA GLU A 307 24.43 7.42 2.18
C GLU A 307 24.10 6.97 0.74
N LYS A 308 23.53 5.76 0.57
CA LYS A 308 23.06 5.25 -0.73
C LYS A 308 21.93 6.10 -1.32
N ALA A 309 21.10 6.70 -0.46
CA ALA A 309 20.07 7.66 -0.87
C ALA A 309 20.62 9.07 -1.23
N GLY A 310 21.93 9.25 -1.13
CA GLY A 310 22.61 10.51 -1.46
C GLY A 310 22.59 11.54 -0.34
N ILE A 311 22.39 11.10 0.92
CA ILE A 311 22.34 12.00 2.09
C ILE A 311 23.65 11.92 2.87
N ASN A 312 24.22 13.08 3.17
CA ASN A 312 25.36 13.18 4.06
C ASN A 312 24.91 13.00 5.52
N LYS A 313 25.27 11.86 6.14
CA LYS A 313 24.91 11.52 7.51
C LYS A 313 25.45 12.50 8.55
N GLU A 314 26.70 12.99 8.35
CA GLU A 314 27.34 13.91 9.30
C GLU A 314 26.61 15.26 9.37
N GLU A 315 26.11 15.74 8.24
CA GLU A 315 25.38 17.00 8.16
C GLU A 315 23.91 16.86 8.55
N SER A 316 23.27 15.72 8.21
CA SER A 316 21.86 15.49 8.45
C SER A 316 21.55 15.07 9.89
N GLY A 317 22.49 14.41 10.58
CA GLY A 317 22.27 13.80 11.90
C GLY A 317 21.31 12.60 11.87
N LEU A 318 21.10 12.01 10.68
CA LEU A 318 20.28 10.79 10.54
C LEU A 318 21.06 9.57 11.05
N VAL A 319 20.43 8.78 11.89
CA VAL A 319 21.02 7.59 12.51
C VAL A 319 20.37 6.33 11.94
N GLU A 320 21.19 5.35 11.59
CA GLU A 320 20.77 3.99 11.27
C GLU A 320 20.90 3.10 12.50
N VAL A 321 20.26 1.94 12.47
CA VAL A 321 20.38 0.96 13.56
C VAL A 321 21.74 0.27 13.51
N ASP A 322 22.35 0.06 14.69
CA ASP A 322 23.71 -0.47 14.82
C ASP A 322 23.82 -2.01 14.63
N TRP A 323 22.70 -2.71 14.67
CA TRP A 323 22.66 -4.18 14.62
C TRP A 323 22.57 -4.78 13.20
N LEU A 324 22.41 -3.97 12.17
CA LEU A 324 22.40 -4.39 10.76
C LEU A 324 23.79 -4.67 10.22
#